data_f3f52724e60bbfe94cef5888faed05e5
#
_entry.id   f3f52724e60bbfe94cef5888faed05e5
#
_cell.length_a   1.000
_cell.length_b   1.000
_cell.length_c   1.000
_cell.angle_alpha   90.00
_cell.angle_beta   90.00
_cell.angle_gamma   90.00
#
_symmetry.space_group_name_H-M   'P 1'
#
loop_
_entity.id
_entity.type
_entity.pdbx_description
1 polymer ?
#
loop_
_entity_poly.entity_id
_entity_poly.type
_entity_poly.pdbx_seq_one_letter_code
_entity_poly.pdbx_strand_id
1 'polypeptide(L)'
;MATKHNDITVIQITDTHLGRTPGPIRSGYPDSDAQLAAVLEDLARQHDAPDLVLVTGDLAEDPEKPVYERLLEHLSVLPAPIAALAGNHDDHAIARRSFIDAGHGFDGERVLGNWLIIGLDSSWAGHAGGLASATELQRIEDAISRHPEHWVLVAVHHPVVPVGSLWLDRIGLSNGGELLDRLEQHRQVRACIFGHIHQAFDGMHGSIRLLGCPSTLVQFQPGSLLFALDPAEAGYRILRLYPDGRLETAVRRVPGTRPTALTE
;
A
#
# COMPACT_ATOMS: atom_id res chain seq x y z
N MET A 1 1.02 -35.93 -8.67
CA MET A 1 1.24 -35.07 -7.50
C MET A 1 1.48 -33.69 -8.05
N ALA A 2 0.56 -32.74 -7.83
CA ALA A 2 0.76 -31.36 -8.22
C ALA A 2 1.90 -30.78 -7.39
N THR A 3 2.94 -30.30 -8.05
CA THR A 3 4.01 -29.52 -7.42
C THR A 3 3.36 -28.33 -6.76
N LYS A 4 3.38 -28.25 -5.42
CA LYS A 4 3.05 -27.03 -4.70
C LYS A 4 3.93 -25.94 -5.31
N HIS A 5 3.34 -25.02 -6.02
CA HIS A 5 4.04 -23.80 -6.42
C HIS A 5 4.45 -23.10 -5.14
N ASN A 6 5.76 -22.91 -4.95
CA ASN A 6 6.34 -22.18 -3.81
C ASN A 6 6.27 -20.66 -4.04
N ASP A 7 5.40 -20.19 -4.92
CA ASP A 7 5.15 -18.77 -5.13
C ASP A 7 4.31 -18.21 -3.99
N ILE A 8 4.62 -16.98 -3.61
CA ILE A 8 3.98 -16.25 -2.52
C ILE A 8 3.02 -15.25 -3.15
N THR A 9 1.79 -15.22 -2.68
CA THR A 9 0.78 -14.24 -3.09
C THR A 9 0.65 -13.16 -2.02
N VAL A 10 1.01 -11.93 -2.38
CA VAL A 10 0.78 -10.73 -1.56
C VAL A 10 -0.30 -9.90 -2.21
N ILE A 11 -1.30 -9.50 -1.44
CA ILE A 11 -2.32 -8.55 -1.87
C ILE A 11 -2.00 -7.19 -1.23
N GLN A 12 -1.88 -6.17 -2.06
CA GLN A 12 -1.78 -4.80 -1.61
C GLN A 12 -3.14 -4.12 -1.72
N ILE A 13 -3.64 -3.60 -0.61
CA ILE A 13 -4.73 -2.61 -0.54
C ILE A 13 -4.17 -1.33 0.04
N THR A 14 -4.80 -0.19 -0.23
CA THR A 14 -4.25 1.10 0.19
C THR A 14 -5.34 2.19 0.22
N ASP A 15 -5.08 3.25 0.96
CA ASP A 15 -5.87 4.47 0.92
C ASP A 15 -7.36 4.18 1.20
N THR A 16 -7.62 3.54 2.36
CA THR A 16 -8.97 3.16 2.78
C THR A 16 -9.77 4.36 3.30
N HIS A 17 -9.08 5.36 3.87
CA HIS A 17 -9.65 6.62 4.35
C HIS A 17 -10.95 6.45 5.14
N LEU A 18 -10.97 5.54 6.11
CA LEU A 18 -12.16 5.39 6.94
C LEU A 18 -12.41 6.66 7.76
N GLY A 19 -13.61 7.23 7.65
CA GLY A 19 -14.03 8.39 8.46
C GLY A 19 -14.33 7.99 9.91
N ARG A 20 -14.55 8.99 10.77
CA ARG A 20 -14.92 8.79 12.19
C ARG A 20 -16.16 7.92 12.34
N THR A 21 -17.11 8.04 11.46
CA THR A 21 -18.31 7.21 11.36
C THR A 21 -18.42 6.62 9.96
N PRO A 22 -19.03 5.42 9.81
CA PRO A 22 -19.33 4.89 8.49
C PRO A 22 -20.07 5.89 7.60
N GLY A 23 -19.68 5.98 6.34
CA GLY A 23 -20.28 6.90 5.38
C GLY A 23 -19.26 7.61 4.49
N PRO A 24 -19.73 8.58 3.68
CA PRO A 24 -18.85 9.41 2.87
C PRO A 24 -18.00 10.35 3.74
N ILE A 25 -16.69 10.38 3.49
CA ILE A 25 -15.75 11.29 4.19
C ILE A 25 -15.90 12.76 3.74
N ARG A 26 -16.42 12.96 2.53
CA ARG A 26 -16.69 14.28 1.93
C ARG A 26 -17.92 14.21 1.03
N SER A 27 -18.56 15.35 0.82
CA SER A 27 -19.63 15.46 -0.18
C SER A 27 -19.15 15.02 -1.56
N GLY A 28 -19.91 14.18 -2.22
CA GLY A 28 -19.57 13.61 -3.53
C GLY A 28 -18.63 12.39 -3.49
N TYR A 29 -18.11 12.00 -2.33
CA TYR A 29 -17.36 10.74 -2.20
C TYR A 29 -18.32 9.59 -1.87
N PRO A 30 -17.99 8.36 -2.28
CA PRO A 30 -18.72 7.18 -1.84
C PRO A 30 -18.48 6.92 -0.35
N ASP A 31 -19.29 6.04 0.21
CA ASP A 31 -19.12 5.53 1.57
C ASP A 31 -17.85 4.69 1.65
N SER A 32 -16.87 5.11 2.48
CA SER A 32 -15.56 4.46 2.59
C SER A 32 -15.66 3.03 3.14
N ASP A 33 -16.53 2.80 4.13
CA ASP A 33 -16.75 1.48 4.70
C ASP A 33 -17.38 0.52 3.69
N ALA A 34 -18.39 1.00 2.94
CA ALA A 34 -19.04 0.20 1.90
C ALA A 34 -18.09 -0.13 0.74
N GLN A 35 -17.24 0.81 0.34
CA GLN A 35 -16.23 0.60 -0.70
C GLN A 35 -15.20 -0.45 -0.26
N LEU A 36 -14.66 -0.29 0.95
CA LEU A 36 -13.72 -1.25 1.51
C LEU A 36 -14.35 -2.66 1.60
N ALA A 37 -15.57 -2.75 2.13
CA ALA A 37 -16.29 -4.03 2.23
C ALA A 37 -16.43 -4.70 0.86
N ALA A 38 -16.81 -3.96 -0.19
CA ALA A 38 -16.91 -4.48 -1.55
C ALA A 38 -15.57 -4.99 -2.10
N VAL A 39 -14.46 -4.27 -1.83
CA VAL A 39 -13.11 -4.70 -2.21
C VAL A 39 -12.71 -5.98 -1.48
N LEU A 40 -12.94 -6.06 -0.17
CA LEU A 40 -12.62 -7.25 0.62
C LEU A 40 -13.46 -8.47 0.23
N GLU A 41 -14.74 -8.26 -0.10
CA GLU A 41 -15.61 -9.33 -0.60
C GLU A 41 -15.15 -9.84 -1.97
N ASP A 42 -14.76 -8.96 -2.90
CA ASP A 42 -14.19 -9.38 -4.18
C ASP A 42 -12.89 -10.15 -3.96
N LEU A 43 -12.01 -9.66 -3.08
CA LEU A 43 -10.75 -10.30 -2.74
C LEU A 43 -10.97 -11.72 -2.18
N ALA A 44 -11.89 -11.88 -1.23
CA ALA A 44 -12.22 -13.18 -0.64
C ALA A 44 -12.82 -14.16 -1.66
N ARG A 45 -13.54 -13.67 -2.68
CA ARG A 45 -14.06 -14.51 -3.76
C ARG A 45 -13.01 -14.92 -4.79
N GLN A 46 -11.99 -14.09 -5.01
CA GLN A 46 -11.00 -14.30 -6.08
C GLN A 46 -9.75 -15.05 -5.60
N HIS A 47 -9.49 -15.04 -4.30
CA HIS A 47 -8.27 -15.58 -3.71
C HIS A 47 -8.60 -16.44 -2.49
N ASP A 48 -8.25 -17.71 -2.51
CA ASP A 48 -8.55 -18.65 -1.43
C ASP A 48 -7.90 -18.23 -0.10
N ALA A 49 -6.62 -17.89 -0.10
CA ALA A 49 -5.88 -17.35 1.04
C ALA A 49 -4.55 -16.78 0.55
N PRO A 50 -4.38 -15.46 0.45
CA PRO A 50 -3.07 -14.88 0.18
C PRO A 50 -2.13 -15.12 1.37
N ASP A 51 -0.83 -15.19 1.08
CA ASP A 51 0.19 -15.36 2.12
C ASP A 51 0.38 -14.10 2.97
N LEU A 52 -0.03 -12.94 2.43
CA LEU A 52 -0.04 -11.65 3.13
C LEU A 52 -1.03 -10.69 2.49
N VAL A 53 -1.77 -9.97 3.31
CA VAL A 53 -2.44 -8.72 2.93
C VAL A 53 -1.65 -7.55 3.50
N LEU A 54 -1.19 -6.66 2.64
CA LEU A 54 -0.41 -5.48 2.98
C LEU A 54 -1.23 -4.21 2.74
N VAL A 55 -1.49 -3.45 3.82
CA VAL A 55 -2.25 -2.20 3.79
C VAL A 55 -1.28 -1.02 3.80
N THR A 56 -1.15 -0.31 2.68
CA THR A 56 -0.04 0.63 2.45
C THR A 56 -0.39 2.08 2.71
N GLY A 57 -0.99 2.36 3.87
CA GLY A 57 -1.19 3.71 4.40
C GLY A 57 -2.50 4.37 4.02
N ASP A 58 -2.72 5.56 4.58
CA ASP A 58 -3.97 6.31 4.58
C ASP A 58 -5.15 5.42 4.99
N LEU A 59 -4.96 4.80 6.17
CA LEU A 59 -5.88 3.85 6.76
C LEU A 59 -7.16 4.54 7.23
N ALA A 60 -7.00 5.75 7.80
CA ALA A 60 -8.06 6.56 8.37
C ALA A 60 -8.00 8.00 7.86
N GLU A 61 -9.14 8.59 7.51
CA GLU A 61 -9.27 10.04 7.28
C GLU A 61 -9.30 10.80 8.63
N ASP A 62 -9.94 10.19 9.63
CA ASP A 62 -9.93 10.68 11.02
C ASP A 62 -9.10 9.71 11.87
N PRO A 63 -7.83 10.01 12.22
CA PRO A 63 -6.88 9.06 12.80
C PRO A 63 -7.10 8.81 14.29
N GLU A 64 -8.25 8.27 14.63
CA GLU A 64 -8.66 7.92 15.99
C GLU A 64 -8.68 6.39 16.20
N LYS A 65 -8.38 5.94 17.42
CA LYS A 65 -8.32 4.50 17.75
C LYS A 65 -9.57 3.71 17.31
N PRO A 66 -10.81 4.18 17.52
CA PRO A 66 -12.00 3.45 17.07
C PRO A 66 -12.08 3.26 15.56
N VAL A 67 -11.48 4.17 14.76
CA VAL A 67 -11.44 4.04 13.30
C VAL A 67 -10.51 2.91 12.88
N TYR A 68 -9.33 2.81 13.49
CA TYR A 68 -8.41 1.69 13.24
C TYR A 68 -8.98 0.35 13.72
N GLU A 69 -9.70 0.32 14.85
CA GLU A 69 -10.39 -0.88 15.32
C GLU A 69 -11.46 -1.34 14.32
N ARG A 70 -12.24 -0.41 13.77
CA ARG A 70 -13.23 -0.70 12.70
C ARG A 70 -12.56 -1.19 11.41
N LEU A 71 -11.42 -0.62 11.03
CA LEU A 71 -10.63 -1.12 9.90
C LEU A 71 -10.22 -2.59 10.13
N LEU A 72 -9.74 -2.91 11.34
CA LEU A 72 -9.35 -4.27 11.71
C LEU A 72 -10.55 -5.23 11.69
N GLU A 73 -11.73 -4.77 12.09
CA GLU A 73 -12.98 -5.55 11.96
C GLU A 73 -13.28 -5.87 10.49
N HIS A 74 -13.19 -4.88 9.58
CA HIS A 74 -13.32 -5.12 8.15
C HIS A 74 -12.30 -6.14 7.63
N LEU A 75 -11.04 -5.99 8.01
CA LEU A 75 -9.96 -6.87 7.55
C LEU A 75 -10.07 -8.30 8.09
N SER A 76 -10.78 -8.51 9.20
CA SER A 76 -10.92 -9.82 9.87
C SER A 76 -11.64 -10.88 9.03
N VAL A 77 -12.34 -10.47 7.97
CA VAL A 77 -12.98 -11.40 7.03
C VAL A 77 -11.97 -12.16 6.15
N LEU A 78 -10.73 -11.68 6.09
CA LEU A 78 -9.70 -12.29 5.26
C LEU A 78 -8.95 -13.38 6.04
N PRO A 79 -8.88 -14.61 5.53
CA PRO A 79 -8.13 -15.70 6.17
C PRO A 79 -6.63 -15.60 5.85
N ALA A 80 -6.02 -14.44 6.12
CA ALA A 80 -4.64 -14.17 5.76
C ALA A 80 -3.92 -13.35 6.86
N PRO A 81 -2.60 -13.50 7.02
CA PRO A 81 -1.80 -12.56 7.80
C PRO A 81 -1.94 -11.14 7.24
N ILE A 82 -2.01 -10.15 8.12
CA ILE A 82 -2.12 -8.74 7.77
C ILE A 82 -0.89 -8.00 8.26
N ALA A 83 -0.39 -7.08 7.45
CA ALA A 83 0.56 -6.06 7.85
C ALA A 83 0.14 -4.71 7.27
N ALA A 84 0.43 -3.63 7.98
CA ALA A 84 0.13 -2.28 7.52
C ALA A 84 1.32 -1.35 7.70
N LEU A 85 1.23 -0.18 7.11
CA LEU A 85 2.07 0.98 7.40
C LEU A 85 1.20 2.25 7.38
N ALA A 86 1.70 3.32 7.98
CA ALA A 86 0.98 4.59 8.03
C ALA A 86 1.13 5.38 6.72
N GLY A 87 0.09 6.16 6.38
CA GLY A 87 0.14 7.24 5.40
C GLY A 87 0.17 8.62 6.07
N ASN A 88 -0.01 9.66 5.27
CA ASN A 88 0.03 11.04 5.76
C ASN A 88 -1.27 11.47 6.49
N HIS A 89 -2.37 10.75 6.31
CA HIS A 89 -3.61 10.97 7.07
C HIS A 89 -3.60 10.25 8.42
N ASP A 90 -2.71 9.29 8.64
CA ASP A 90 -2.70 8.46 9.83
C ASP A 90 -1.96 9.12 11.02
N ASP A 91 -2.41 8.80 12.25
CA ASP A 91 -1.55 8.88 13.42
C ASP A 91 -0.75 7.57 13.53
N HIS A 92 0.53 7.64 13.21
CA HIS A 92 1.41 6.47 13.18
C HIS A 92 1.41 5.70 14.51
N ALA A 93 1.44 6.41 15.65
CA ALA A 93 1.54 5.75 16.95
C ALA A 93 0.24 5.02 17.32
N ILE A 94 -0.92 5.64 17.06
CA ILE A 94 -2.24 5.05 17.31
C ILE A 94 -2.46 3.86 16.37
N ALA A 95 -2.22 4.05 15.06
CA ALA A 95 -2.36 2.99 14.06
C ALA A 95 -1.48 1.78 14.41
N ARG A 96 -0.18 2.02 14.62
CA ARG A 96 0.77 0.97 14.98
C ARG A 96 0.31 0.19 16.21
N ARG A 97 -0.11 0.90 17.25
CA ARG A 97 -0.56 0.25 18.48
C ARG A 97 -1.80 -0.61 18.24
N SER A 98 -2.79 -0.10 17.49
CA SER A 98 -4.02 -0.83 17.19
C SER A 98 -3.74 -2.13 16.43
N PHE A 99 -2.87 -2.10 15.41
CA PHE A 99 -2.51 -3.29 14.65
C PHE A 99 -1.70 -4.30 15.46
N ILE A 100 -0.70 -3.86 16.25
CA ILE A 100 0.13 -4.74 17.08
C ILE A 100 -0.70 -5.38 18.20
N ASP A 101 -1.56 -4.63 18.89
CA ASP A 101 -2.43 -5.14 19.94
C ASP A 101 -3.44 -6.18 19.39
N ALA A 102 -3.81 -6.08 18.10
CA ALA A 102 -4.64 -7.05 17.39
C ALA A 102 -3.85 -8.26 16.83
N GLY A 103 -2.53 -8.30 17.03
CA GLY A 103 -1.68 -9.42 16.58
C GLY A 103 -1.22 -9.33 15.13
N HIS A 104 -1.34 -8.16 14.49
CA HIS A 104 -0.93 -7.91 13.10
C HIS A 104 0.45 -7.24 13.02
N GLY A 105 1.05 -7.27 11.83
CA GLY A 105 2.27 -6.52 11.53
C GLY A 105 1.99 -5.04 11.29
N PHE A 106 2.96 -4.19 11.67
CA PHE A 106 2.92 -2.77 11.31
C PHE A 106 4.35 -2.27 11.10
N ASP A 107 4.62 -1.65 9.94
CA ASP A 107 5.97 -1.33 9.47
C ASP A 107 6.88 -2.57 9.50
N GLY A 108 8.18 -2.37 9.66
CA GLY A 108 9.11 -3.46 9.99
C GLY A 108 9.32 -4.48 8.88
N GLU A 109 9.71 -5.67 9.29
CA GLU A 109 10.23 -6.73 8.43
C GLU A 109 9.37 -7.97 8.54
N ARG A 110 9.16 -8.64 7.39
CA ARG A 110 8.50 -9.95 7.33
C ARG A 110 9.18 -10.85 6.31
N VAL A 111 9.62 -12.00 6.75
CA VAL A 111 10.15 -13.04 5.85
C VAL A 111 9.01 -13.97 5.44
N LEU A 112 8.85 -14.16 4.13
CA LEU A 112 7.93 -15.12 3.52
C LEU A 112 8.72 -15.93 2.48
N GLY A 113 8.95 -17.21 2.74
CA GLY A 113 9.79 -18.03 1.87
C GLY A 113 11.15 -17.36 1.60
N ASN A 114 11.46 -17.13 0.31
CA ASN A 114 12.70 -16.50 -0.12
C ASN A 114 12.60 -14.97 -0.25
N TRP A 115 11.54 -14.35 0.29
CA TRP A 115 11.32 -12.93 0.20
C TRP A 115 11.34 -12.25 1.57
N LEU A 116 11.99 -11.11 1.63
CA LEU A 116 11.93 -10.15 2.72
C LEU A 116 11.05 -8.98 2.29
N ILE A 117 9.96 -8.77 3.01
CA ILE A 117 9.07 -7.62 2.82
C ILE A 117 9.39 -6.61 3.92
N ILE A 118 9.67 -5.38 3.54
CA ILE A 118 10.05 -4.29 4.46
C ILE A 118 9.05 -3.15 4.31
N GLY A 119 8.32 -2.83 5.39
CA GLY A 119 7.53 -1.61 5.48
C GLY A 119 8.41 -0.44 5.93
N LEU A 120 8.30 0.71 5.25
CA LEU A 120 9.00 1.96 5.57
C LEU A 120 8.00 3.00 6.06
N ASP A 121 8.29 3.59 7.21
CA ASP A 121 7.59 4.79 7.66
C ASP A 121 8.10 6.01 6.90
N SER A 122 7.21 6.63 6.13
CA SER A 122 7.46 7.87 5.39
C SER A 122 6.67 9.05 5.95
N SER A 123 6.14 8.94 7.15
CA SER A 123 5.37 10.00 7.80
C SER A 123 6.22 11.24 8.02
N TRP A 124 5.68 12.40 7.67
CA TRP A 124 6.31 13.70 7.90
C TRP A 124 5.31 14.64 8.56
N ALA A 125 5.44 14.82 9.85
CA ALA A 125 4.47 15.57 10.67
C ALA A 125 4.15 16.95 10.08
N GLY A 126 2.87 17.21 9.86
CA GLY A 126 2.36 18.46 9.31
C GLY A 126 2.52 18.64 7.79
N HIS A 127 2.92 17.60 7.08
CA HIS A 127 3.06 17.61 5.61
C HIS A 127 2.21 16.52 4.96
N ALA A 128 1.64 16.83 3.80
CA ALA A 128 0.97 15.83 2.97
C ALA A 128 1.97 14.96 2.17
N GLY A 129 3.20 15.43 1.99
CA GLY A 129 4.30 14.67 1.40
C GLY A 129 5.06 13.88 2.44
N GLY A 130 5.85 12.90 1.99
CA GLY A 130 6.61 12.01 2.84
C GLY A 130 8.10 12.37 2.96
N LEU A 131 8.71 11.86 4.02
CA LEU A 131 10.15 11.92 4.23
C LEU A 131 10.63 10.64 4.91
N ALA A 132 11.47 9.85 4.25
CA ALA A 132 12.15 8.75 4.91
C ALA A 132 13.27 9.31 5.81
N SER A 133 13.15 9.15 7.14
CA SER A 133 14.17 9.63 8.05
C SER A 133 15.50 8.89 7.83
N ALA A 134 16.63 9.50 8.23
CA ALA A 134 17.93 8.83 8.16
C ALA A 134 17.94 7.51 8.95
N THR A 135 17.20 7.44 10.05
CA THR A 135 17.02 6.21 10.85
C THR A 135 16.27 5.14 10.07
N GLU A 136 15.22 5.51 9.36
CA GLU A 136 14.45 4.57 8.53
C GLU A 136 15.27 4.07 7.34
N LEU A 137 15.99 4.96 6.66
CA LEU A 137 16.90 4.58 5.57
C LEU A 137 17.95 3.57 6.06
N GLN A 138 18.58 3.84 7.22
CA GLN A 138 19.57 2.93 7.79
C GLN A 138 18.93 1.60 8.22
N ARG A 139 17.73 1.63 8.81
CA ARG A 139 16.99 0.42 9.21
C ARG A 139 16.75 -0.52 8.03
N ILE A 140 16.40 0.04 6.87
CA ILE A 140 16.18 -0.76 5.65
C ILE A 140 17.49 -1.41 5.19
N GLU A 141 18.58 -0.67 5.12
CA GLU A 141 19.90 -1.20 4.73
C GLU A 141 20.36 -2.31 5.68
N ASP A 142 20.15 -2.11 6.98
CA ASP A 142 20.47 -3.11 8.01
C ASP A 142 19.59 -4.36 7.84
N ALA A 143 18.31 -4.19 7.55
CA ALA A 143 17.39 -5.30 7.29
C ALA A 143 17.82 -6.11 6.07
N ILE A 144 18.12 -5.45 4.96
CA ILE A 144 18.61 -6.07 3.73
C ILE A 144 19.92 -6.84 4.00
N SER A 145 20.83 -6.23 4.75
CA SER A 145 22.14 -6.82 5.08
C SER A 145 22.03 -8.05 5.99
N ARG A 146 21.03 -8.09 6.88
CA ARG A 146 20.75 -9.28 7.72
C ARG A 146 20.17 -10.46 6.94
N HIS A 147 19.60 -10.20 5.75
CA HIS A 147 18.92 -11.20 4.93
C HIS A 147 19.54 -11.34 3.54
N PRO A 148 20.85 -11.65 3.40
CA PRO A 148 21.56 -11.58 2.12
C PRO A 148 21.04 -12.56 1.07
N GLU A 149 20.35 -13.62 1.48
CA GLU A 149 19.84 -14.67 0.58
C GLU A 149 18.37 -14.45 0.16
N HIS A 150 17.73 -13.36 0.65
CA HIS A 150 16.33 -13.09 0.35
C HIS A 150 16.19 -12.02 -0.74
N TRP A 151 15.23 -12.21 -1.63
CA TRP A 151 14.74 -11.15 -2.50
C TRP A 151 13.96 -10.13 -1.67
N VAL A 152 14.00 -8.87 -2.06
CA VAL A 152 13.43 -7.78 -1.24
C VAL A 152 12.31 -7.06 -1.98
N LEU A 153 11.20 -6.89 -1.28
CA LEU A 153 10.08 -6.00 -1.61
C LEU A 153 10.00 -4.92 -0.55
N VAL A 154 10.18 -3.65 -0.94
CA VAL A 154 9.99 -2.51 -0.06
C VAL A 154 8.58 -1.95 -0.26
N ALA A 155 7.89 -1.66 0.83
CA ALA A 155 6.59 -1.00 0.82
C ALA A 155 6.68 0.33 1.56
N VAL A 156 6.17 1.38 0.95
CA VAL A 156 6.14 2.73 1.50
C VAL A 156 4.79 3.37 1.14
N HIS A 157 4.31 4.37 1.86
CA HIS A 157 3.05 5.01 1.48
C HIS A 157 3.24 5.97 0.29
N HIS A 158 4.19 6.90 0.38
CA HIS A 158 4.38 7.94 -0.64
C HIS A 158 5.12 7.42 -1.88
N PRO A 159 4.77 7.90 -3.10
CA PRO A 159 5.48 7.53 -4.32
C PRO A 159 6.93 8.01 -4.25
N VAL A 160 7.83 7.11 -4.64
CA VAL A 160 9.30 7.34 -4.58
C VAL A 160 9.84 8.03 -5.84
N VAL A 161 8.99 8.20 -6.85
CA VAL A 161 9.27 8.90 -8.12
C VAL A 161 8.08 9.75 -8.52
N PRO A 162 8.26 10.76 -9.39
CA PRO A 162 7.14 11.43 -10.03
C PRO A 162 6.28 10.43 -10.82
N VAL A 163 4.96 10.55 -10.70
CA VAL A 163 3.97 9.69 -11.39
C VAL A 163 3.30 10.37 -12.57
N GLY A 164 3.73 11.61 -12.88
CA GLY A 164 3.23 12.40 -13.99
C GLY A 164 1.95 13.20 -13.69
N SER A 165 1.48 13.20 -12.45
CA SER A 165 0.40 14.07 -11.97
C SER A 165 1.02 15.18 -11.12
N LEU A 166 1.13 16.39 -11.66
CA LEU A 166 1.96 17.46 -11.09
C LEU A 166 1.64 17.79 -9.62
N TRP A 167 0.37 17.75 -9.23
CA TRP A 167 -0.05 18.03 -7.87
C TRP A 167 0.37 16.90 -6.90
N LEU A 168 0.31 15.62 -7.34
CA LEU A 168 0.79 14.45 -6.59
C LEU A 168 2.32 14.45 -6.52
N ASP A 169 2.99 14.81 -7.61
CA ASP A 169 4.45 14.84 -7.67
C ASP A 169 5.05 15.86 -6.66
N ARG A 170 4.25 16.85 -6.21
CA ARG A 170 4.65 17.82 -5.18
C ARG A 170 4.52 17.29 -3.74
N ILE A 171 3.79 16.22 -3.57
CA ILE A 171 3.52 15.59 -2.26
C ILE A 171 3.95 14.12 -2.21
N GLY A 172 4.87 13.72 -3.08
CA GLY A 172 5.53 12.42 -3.02
C GLY A 172 6.56 12.32 -1.90
N LEU A 173 7.38 11.29 -1.92
CA LEU A 173 8.49 11.11 -0.98
C LEU A 173 9.61 12.13 -1.30
N SER A 174 9.83 13.08 -0.40
CA SER A 174 10.76 14.21 -0.60
C SER A 174 12.20 13.76 -0.92
N ASN A 175 12.64 12.67 -0.31
CA ASN A 175 13.95 12.07 -0.55
C ASN A 175 13.84 10.70 -1.24
N GLY A 176 12.85 10.53 -2.11
CA GLY A 176 12.64 9.27 -2.86
C GLY A 176 13.84 8.86 -3.71
N GLY A 177 14.54 9.84 -4.31
CA GLY A 177 15.79 9.59 -5.04
C GLY A 177 16.88 9.00 -4.14
N GLU A 178 17.09 9.56 -2.95
CA GLU A 178 18.05 9.01 -1.98
C GLU A 178 17.71 7.57 -1.58
N LEU A 179 16.42 7.30 -1.31
CA LEU A 179 15.97 5.94 -1.01
C LEU A 179 16.30 4.99 -2.17
N LEU A 180 15.99 5.37 -3.40
CA LEU A 180 16.24 4.54 -4.57
C LEU A 180 17.74 4.31 -4.82
N ASP A 181 18.57 5.35 -4.68
CA ASP A 181 20.02 5.23 -4.80
C ASP A 181 20.61 4.21 -3.80
N ARG A 182 20.09 4.19 -2.57
CA ARG A 182 20.48 3.21 -1.55
C ARG A 182 19.99 1.80 -1.91
N LEU A 183 18.73 1.66 -2.33
CA LEU A 183 18.17 0.37 -2.71
C LEU A 183 18.88 -0.25 -3.91
N GLU A 184 19.33 0.54 -4.88
CA GLU A 184 20.08 0.05 -6.05
C GLU A 184 21.44 -0.59 -5.71
N GLN A 185 22.01 -0.27 -4.55
CA GLN A 185 23.25 -0.91 -4.08
C GLN A 185 23.02 -2.41 -3.75
N HIS A 186 21.76 -2.82 -3.61
CA HIS A 186 21.36 -4.17 -3.21
C HIS A 186 20.67 -4.90 -4.35
N ARG A 187 21.41 -5.77 -5.06
CA ARG A 187 20.89 -6.53 -6.22
C ARG A 187 19.67 -7.41 -5.92
N GLN A 188 19.44 -7.71 -4.65
CA GLN A 188 18.30 -8.51 -4.18
C GLN A 188 17.00 -7.69 -4.10
N VAL A 189 17.03 -6.36 -4.18
CA VAL A 189 15.83 -5.51 -4.22
C VAL A 189 15.18 -5.63 -5.60
N ARG A 190 13.93 -6.07 -5.61
CA ARG A 190 13.18 -6.35 -6.84
C ARG A 190 12.08 -5.36 -7.11
N ALA A 191 11.45 -4.85 -6.06
CA ALA A 191 10.38 -3.87 -6.22
C ALA A 191 10.25 -2.94 -5.02
N CYS A 192 9.71 -1.75 -5.30
CA CYS A 192 9.18 -0.81 -4.32
C CYS A 192 7.70 -0.56 -4.65
N ILE A 193 6.82 -0.77 -3.69
CA ILE A 193 5.38 -0.58 -3.85
C ILE A 193 4.89 0.57 -2.99
N PHE A 194 3.88 1.30 -3.48
CA PHE A 194 3.36 2.47 -2.78
C PHE A 194 1.86 2.68 -3.00
N GLY A 195 1.24 3.47 -2.10
CA GLY A 195 -0.12 3.99 -2.16
C GLY A 195 -0.16 5.45 -2.56
N HIS A 196 -0.94 6.26 -1.84
CA HIS A 196 -1.03 7.73 -1.91
C HIS A 196 -1.56 8.31 -3.22
N ILE A 197 -1.17 7.74 -4.33
CA ILE A 197 -1.51 8.29 -5.66
C ILE A 197 -2.89 7.87 -6.16
N HIS A 198 -3.54 6.90 -5.52
CA HIS A 198 -4.81 6.32 -5.92
C HIS A 198 -4.86 5.94 -7.42
N GLN A 199 -3.75 5.48 -7.97
CA GLN A 199 -3.59 5.11 -9.38
C GLN A 199 -2.88 3.76 -9.51
N ALA A 200 -3.21 3.04 -10.57
CA ALA A 200 -2.38 1.93 -11.01
C ALA A 200 -1.13 2.49 -11.72
N PHE A 201 0.02 2.38 -11.08
CA PHE A 201 1.30 2.80 -11.64
C PHE A 201 2.21 1.59 -11.80
N ASP A 202 3.01 1.59 -12.87
CA ASP A 202 4.01 0.56 -13.13
C ASP A 202 5.18 1.21 -13.87
N GLY A 203 6.34 1.23 -13.24
CA GLY A 203 7.55 1.85 -13.74
C GLY A 203 8.79 1.08 -13.32
N MET A 204 9.94 1.57 -13.74
CA MET A 204 11.25 1.00 -13.40
C MET A 204 12.21 2.10 -12.96
N HIS A 205 13.05 1.77 -11.96
CA HIS A 205 14.26 2.51 -11.64
C HIS A 205 15.41 1.51 -11.59
N GLY A 206 16.32 1.58 -12.57
CA GLY A 206 17.31 0.54 -12.75
C GLY A 206 16.66 -0.86 -12.87
N SER A 207 16.99 -1.77 -11.95
CA SER A 207 16.41 -3.10 -11.87
C SER A 207 15.21 -3.21 -10.92
N ILE A 208 14.85 -2.12 -10.22
CA ILE A 208 13.79 -2.08 -9.23
C ILE A 208 12.47 -1.72 -9.92
N ARG A 209 11.46 -2.58 -9.80
CA ARG A 209 10.11 -2.28 -10.29
C ARG A 209 9.38 -1.39 -9.31
N LEU A 210 8.75 -0.33 -9.81
CA LEU A 210 8.03 0.67 -9.02
C LEU A 210 6.53 0.51 -9.27
N LEU A 211 5.75 0.23 -8.23
CA LEU A 211 4.36 -0.16 -8.38
C LEU A 211 3.45 0.65 -7.47
N GLY A 212 2.56 1.46 -8.05
CA GLY A 212 1.50 2.16 -7.32
C GLY A 212 0.20 1.37 -7.34
N CYS A 213 -0.55 1.43 -6.26
CA CYS A 213 -1.81 0.72 -6.09
C CYS A 213 -3.00 1.68 -6.20
N PRO A 214 -4.12 1.27 -6.81
CA PRO A 214 -5.36 2.02 -6.71
C PRO A 214 -5.90 2.01 -5.28
N SER A 215 -6.57 3.09 -4.90
CA SER A 215 -7.28 3.19 -3.63
C SER A 215 -8.49 2.25 -3.57
N THR A 216 -8.85 1.86 -2.37
CA THR A 216 -10.13 1.19 -2.11
C THR A 216 -11.31 2.17 -2.06
N LEU A 217 -11.08 3.48 -2.09
CA LEU A 217 -12.13 4.51 -2.01
C LEU A 217 -12.35 5.20 -3.36
N VAL A 218 -11.59 6.23 -3.69
CA VAL A 218 -11.69 7.01 -4.93
C VAL A 218 -10.37 6.96 -5.69
N GLN A 219 -10.43 7.25 -6.98
CA GLN A 219 -9.23 7.29 -7.81
C GLN A 219 -8.89 8.73 -8.19
N PHE A 220 -7.60 9.02 -8.42
CA PHE A 220 -7.15 10.30 -8.92
C PHE A 220 -6.82 10.21 -10.41
N GLN A 221 -7.20 11.25 -11.17
CA GLN A 221 -6.99 11.29 -12.62
C GLN A 221 -5.49 11.29 -12.95
N PRO A 222 -4.98 10.28 -13.68
CA PRO A 222 -3.59 10.25 -14.11
C PRO A 222 -3.23 11.41 -15.02
N GLY A 223 -2.01 11.93 -14.89
CA GLY A 223 -1.50 13.02 -15.72
C GLY A 223 -2.13 14.40 -15.45
N SER A 224 -2.92 14.55 -14.39
CA SER A 224 -3.57 15.81 -14.07
C SER A 224 -2.60 16.83 -13.46
N LEU A 225 -2.71 18.09 -13.88
CA LEU A 225 -1.94 19.20 -13.30
C LEU A 225 -2.47 19.63 -11.93
N LEU A 226 -3.78 19.53 -11.72
CA LEU A 226 -4.50 19.87 -10.51
C LEU A 226 -5.24 18.63 -9.99
N PHE A 227 -5.71 18.71 -8.74
CA PHE A 227 -6.56 17.67 -8.18
C PHE A 227 -7.76 17.40 -9.08
N ALA A 228 -7.94 16.15 -9.47
CA ALA A 228 -9.08 15.69 -10.24
C ALA A 228 -9.35 14.22 -9.90
N LEU A 229 -10.62 13.87 -9.74
CA LEU A 229 -11.04 12.49 -9.55
C LEU A 229 -11.14 11.76 -10.89
N ASP A 230 -10.81 10.47 -10.87
CA ASP A 230 -10.99 9.54 -11.97
C ASP A 230 -12.27 8.72 -11.72
N PRO A 231 -13.15 8.51 -12.71
CA PRO A 231 -14.33 7.67 -12.55
C PRO A 231 -14.03 6.16 -12.49
N ALA A 232 -12.75 5.77 -12.46
CA ALA A 232 -12.37 4.38 -12.35
C ALA A 232 -12.85 3.77 -11.01
N GLU A 233 -13.11 2.47 -11.04
CA GLU A 233 -13.52 1.69 -9.89
C GLU A 233 -12.40 1.57 -8.85
N ALA A 234 -12.76 1.37 -7.58
CA ALA A 234 -11.85 0.97 -6.52
C ALA A 234 -11.11 -0.33 -6.89
N GLY A 235 -9.99 -0.59 -6.22
CA GLY A 235 -9.24 -1.79 -6.57
C GLY A 235 -8.13 -2.12 -5.60
N TYR A 236 -7.40 -3.16 -5.97
CA TYR A 236 -6.24 -3.65 -5.24
C TYR A 236 -5.19 -4.21 -6.21
N ARG A 237 -3.96 -4.38 -5.71
CA ARG A 237 -2.87 -4.99 -6.47
C ARG A 237 -2.56 -6.39 -5.97
N ILE A 238 -2.37 -7.30 -6.90
CA ILE A 238 -1.92 -8.66 -6.67
C ILE A 238 -0.44 -8.72 -7.03
N LEU A 239 0.37 -9.27 -6.14
CA LEU A 239 1.78 -9.53 -6.34
C LEU A 239 2.03 -11.03 -6.18
N ARG A 240 2.62 -11.64 -7.19
CA ARG A 240 3.04 -13.03 -7.16
C ARG A 240 4.56 -13.07 -7.15
N LEU A 241 5.12 -13.51 -6.03
CA LEU A 241 6.55 -13.49 -5.73
C LEU A 241 7.11 -14.90 -5.87
N TYR A 242 8.03 -15.08 -6.82
CA TYR A 242 8.60 -16.38 -7.12
C TYR A 242 9.91 -16.63 -6.37
N PRO A 243 10.27 -17.88 -6.06
CA PRO A 243 11.51 -18.20 -5.32
C PRO A 243 12.80 -17.73 -6.00
N ASP A 244 12.78 -17.55 -7.32
CA ASP A 244 13.90 -17.06 -8.12
C ASP A 244 14.03 -15.54 -8.19
N GLY A 245 13.16 -14.80 -7.46
CA GLY A 245 13.14 -13.34 -7.44
C GLY A 245 12.35 -12.70 -8.58
N ARG A 246 11.69 -13.46 -9.43
CA ARG A 246 10.70 -12.92 -10.36
C ARG A 246 9.50 -12.40 -9.58
N LEU A 247 8.91 -11.33 -10.09
CA LEU A 247 7.68 -10.75 -9.59
C LEU A 247 6.71 -10.55 -10.76
N GLU A 248 5.53 -11.13 -10.63
CA GLU A 248 4.39 -10.83 -11.49
C GLU A 248 3.36 -10.00 -10.71
N THR A 249 2.66 -9.11 -11.39
CA THR A 249 1.66 -8.27 -10.74
C THR A 249 0.49 -7.97 -11.67
N ALA A 250 -0.68 -7.81 -11.08
CA ALA A 250 -1.88 -7.33 -11.73
C ALA A 250 -2.63 -6.38 -10.81
N VAL A 251 -3.34 -5.43 -11.39
CA VAL A 251 -4.33 -4.61 -10.68
C VAL A 251 -5.71 -5.16 -10.98
N ARG A 252 -6.49 -5.38 -9.94
CA ARG A 252 -7.90 -5.72 -10.07
C ARG A 252 -8.76 -4.52 -9.70
N ARG A 253 -9.69 -4.16 -10.58
CA ARG A 253 -10.76 -3.21 -10.32
C ARG A 253 -12.01 -3.95 -9.90
N VAL A 254 -12.72 -3.43 -8.91
CA VAL A 254 -13.89 -4.10 -8.31
C VAL A 254 -15.16 -3.52 -8.93
N PRO A 255 -15.92 -4.32 -9.70
CA PRO A 255 -17.12 -3.84 -10.35
C PRO A 255 -18.16 -3.30 -9.35
N GLY A 256 -18.80 -2.18 -9.70
CA GLY A 256 -19.84 -1.55 -8.90
C GLY A 256 -19.34 -0.57 -7.84
N THR A 257 -18.02 -0.33 -7.74
CA THR A 257 -17.43 0.64 -6.82
C THR A 257 -17.15 2.01 -7.46
N ARG A 258 -17.64 2.23 -8.68
CA ARG A 258 -17.48 3.49 -9.40
C ARG A 258 -18.19 4.63 -8.66
N PRO A 259 -17.54 5.79 -8.41
CA PRO A 259 -18.19 6.94 -7.79
C PRO A 259 -19.36 7.45 -8.65
N THR A 260 -20.57 7.53 -8.09
CA THR A 260 -21.77 7.97 -8.83
C THR A 260 -21.84 9.48 -9.03
N ALA A 261 -21.15 10.28 -8.20
CA ALA A 261 -21.19 11.74 -8.25
C ALA A 261 -20.27 12.38 -9.30
N LEU A 262 -19.49 11.59 -10.06
CA LEU A 262 -18.58 12.08 -11.10
C LEU A 262 -19.19 12.04 -12.52
N THR A 263 -20.48 11.73 -12.63
CA THR A 263 -21.18 11.55 -13.94
C THR A 263 -22.00 12.77 -14.39
N GLU A 264 -21.83 13.93 -13.74
CA GLU A 264 -22.48 15.18 -14.20
C GLU A 264 -21.46 16.23 -14.64
#